data_9a7f00e8b9c8cec2a01f687b2dcd7da4
#
_entry.id   9a7f00e8b9c8cec2a01f687b2dcd7da4
#
_cell.length_a   1.000
_cell.length_b   1.000
_cell.length_c   1.000
_cell.angle_alpha   90.00
_cell.angle_beta   90.00
_cell.angle_gamma   90.00
#
_symmetry.space_group_name_H-M   'P 1'
#
loop_
_entity.id
_entity.type
_entity.pdbx_description
1 polymer ?
#
loop_
_entity_poly.entity_id
_entity_poly.type
_entity_poly.pdbx_seq_one_letter_code
_entity_poly.pdbx_strand_id
1 'polypeptide(L)'
;MDITVYSKPGCQQCKFTCRSLDQAGIPHTVVDLTTNAAALEYVQDLGYSQAPVVVVNDHHHWSGFDPTEIERLRVAAAGKQTTKK
;
A
#
# COMPACT_ATOMS: atom_id res chain seq x y z
N MET A 1 2.45 -12.17 0.46
CA MET A 1 2.58 -10.78 0.91
C MET A 1 1.23 -10.11 0.76
N ASP A 2 0.62 -9.73 1.86
CA ASP A 2 -0.72 -9.13 1.87
C ASP A 2 -0.60 -7.62 2.04
N ILE A 3 -0.71 -6.90 0.94
CA ILE A 3 -0.57 -5.46 0.94
C ILE A 3 -1.95 -4.82 0.92
N THR A 4 -2.17 -3.87 1.82
CA THR A 4 -3.42 -3.11 1.89
C THR A 4 -3.15 -1.66 1.59
N VAL A 5 -3.94 -1.08 0.69
CA VAL A 5 -3.88 0.34 0.37
C VAL A 5 -5.13 0.99 0.94
N TYR A 6 -4.94 1.85 1.95
CA TYR A 6 -6.04 2.61 2.55
C TYR A 6 -6.19 3.90 1.76
N SER A 7 -7.35 4.10 1.16
CA SER A 7 -7.55 5.21 0.24
C SER A 7 -8.83 5.98 0.56
N LYS A 8 -9.10 7.01 -0.22
CA LYS A 8 -10.35 7.77 -0.14
C LYS A 8 -10.75 8.21 -1.54
N PRO A 9 -12.04 8.53 -1.78
CA PRO A 9 -12.49 9.02 -3.08
C PRO A 9 -11.78 10.32 -3.48
N GLY A 10 -11.49 10.46 -4.77
CA GLY A 10 -10.87 11.66 -5.31
C GLY A 10 -9.40 11.85 -4.98
N CYS A 11 -8.75 10.83 -4.48
CA CYS A 11 -7.33 10.90 -4.11
C CYS A 11 -6.45 10.52 -5.30
N GLN A 12 -5.73 11.49 -5.87
CA GLN A 12 -4.86 11.23 -7.01
C GLN A 12 -3.68 10.34 -6.64
N GLN A 13 -3.07 10.58 -5.48
CA GLN A 13 -1.96 9.77 -5.03
C GLN A 13 -2.37 8.32 -4.77
N CYS A 14 -3.61 8.12 -4.32
CA CYS A 14 -4.15 6.77 -4.14
C CYS A 14 -4.22 6.05 -5.48
N LYS A 15 -4.68 6.74 -6.51
CA LYS A 15 -4.77 6.16 -7.86
C LYS A 15 -3.40 5.80 -8.41
N PHE A 16 -2.42 6.69 -8.25
CA PHE A 16 -1.05 6.44 -8.71
C PHE A 16 -0.44 5.25 -7.97
N THR A 17 -0.68 5.16 -6.66
CA THR A 17 -0.16 4.06 -5.86
C THR A 17 -0.72 2.72 -6.35
N CYS A 18 -2.04 2.64 -6.51
CA CYS A 18 -2.68 1.40 -6.98
C CYS A 18 -2.23 1.04 -8.39
N ARG A 19 -2.14 2.01 -9.27
CA ARG A 19 -1.67 1.77 -10.64
C ARG A 19 -0.24 1.23 -10.64
N SER A 20 0.63 1.82 -9.83
CA SER A 20 2.02 1.39 -9.77
C SER A 20 2.14 -0.03 -9.22
N LEU A 21 1.34 -0.37 -8.22
CA LEU A 21 1.33 -1.73 -7.69
C LEU A 21 0.82 -2.71 -8.75
N ASP A 22 -0.22 -2.35 -9.50
CA ASP A 22 -0.74 -3.19 -10.59
C ASP A 22 0.31 -3.40 -11.67
N GLN A 23 0.99 -2.35 -12.08
CA GLN A 23 2.03 -2.44 -13.11
C GLN A 23 3.22 -3.27 -12.65
N ALA A 24 3.50 -3.25 -11.36
CA ALA A 24 4.58 -4.06 -10.79
C ALA A 24 4.16 -5.51 -10.54
N GLY A 25 2.89 -5.84 -10.79
CA GLY A 25 2.40 -7.20 -10.56
C GLY A 25 2.27 -7.55 -9.10
N ILE A 26 2.05 -6.56 -8.24
CA ILE A 26 1.95 -6.76 -6.79
C ILE A 26 0.48 -6.78 -6.39
N PRO A 27 -0.04 -7.95 -5.94
CA PRO A 27 -1.42 -8.03 -5.46
C PRO A 27 -1.62 -7.16 -4.23
N HIS A 28 -2.76 -6.50 -4.15
CA HIS A 28 -3.09 -5.63 -3.02
C HIS A 28 -4.59 -5.52 -2.86
N THR A 29 -5.03 -5.13 -1.66
CA THR A 29 -6.42 -4.88 -1.34
C THR A 29 -6.58 -3.39 -1.09
N VAL A 30 -7.66 -2.80 -1.61
CA VAL A 30 -7.96 -1.38 -1.40
C VAL A 30 -9.09 -1.26 -0.39
N VAL A 31 -8.87 -0.45 0.64
CA VAL A 31 -9.87 -0.18 1.68
C VAL A 31 -10.18 1.31 1.69
N ASP A 32 -11.47 1.65 1.62
CA ASP A 32 -11.94 3.03 1.63
C ASP A 32 -12.08 3.49 3.07
N LEU A 33 -11.28 4.49 3.46
CA LEU A 33 -11.27 5.03 4.82
C LEU A 33 -12.56 5.78 5.16
N THR A 34 -13.29 6.26 4.15
CA THR A 34 -14.51 7.02 4.38
C THR A 34 -15.71 6.12 4.71
N THR A 35 -15.63 4.84 4.42
CA THR A 35 -16.70 3.89 4.68
C THR A 35 -16.32 2.80 5.67
N ASN A 36 -15.12 2.88 6.25
CA ASN A 36 -14.63 1.86 7.17
C ASN A 36 -13.97 2.53 8.38
N ALA A 37 -14.76 2.71 9.44
CA ALA A 37 -14.29 3.41 10.64
C ALA A 37 -13.15 2.68 11.33
N ALA A 38 -13.17 1.36 11.34
CA ALA A 38 -12.10 0.58 11.95
C ALA A 38 -10.77 0.76 11.21
N ALA A 39 -10.84 0.84 9.88
CA ALA A 39 -9.65 1.09 9.06
C ALA A 39 -9.09 2.48 9.33
N LEU A 40 -9.96 3.48 9.43
CA LEU A 40 -9.53 4.84 9.73
C LEU A 40 -8.82 4.90 11.09
N GLU A 41 -9.39 4.27 12.09
CA GLU A 41 -8.79 4.22 13.41
C GLU A 41 -7.42 3.53 13.36
N TYR A 42 -7.31 2.45 12.60
CA TYR A 42 -6.06 1.72 12.46
C TYR A 42 -4.94 2.60 11.89
N VAL A 43 -5.21 3.32 10.80
CA VAL A 43 -4.18 4.16 10.19
C VAL A 43 -3.84 5.36 11.07
N GLN A 44 -4.81 5.88 11.81
CA GLN A 44 -4.54 6.96 12.77
C GLN A 44 -3.65 6.47 13.91
N ASP A 45 -3.86 5.25 14.37
CA ASP A 45 -3.02 4.65 15.41
C ASP A 45 -1.59 4.44 14.92
N LEU A 46 -1.40 4.22 13.63
CA LEU A 46 -0.06 4.15 13.04
C LEU A 46 0.60 5.53 12.91
N GLY A 47 -0.13 6.60 13.16
CA GLY A 47 0.40 7.96 13.11
C GLY A 47 0.12 8.69 11.81
N TYR A 48 -0.75 8.17 10.96
CA TYR A 48 -1.05 8.78 9.66
C TYR A 48 -2.37 9.54 9.69
N SER A 49 -2.41 10.65 8.98
CA SER A 49 -3.62 11.48 8.86
C SER A 49 -4.04 11.71 7.41
N GLN A 50 -3.33 11.15 6.44
CA GLN A 50 -3.61 11.37 5.02
C GLN A 50 -3.55 10.08 4.24
N ALA A 51 -4.36 9.98 3.19
CA ALA A 51 -4.34 8.87 2.25
C ALA A 51 -3.38 9.20 1.09
N PRO A 52 -2.84 8.20 0.41
CA PRO A 52 -2.98 6.79 0.71
C PRO A 52 -2.08 6.35 1.86
N VAL A 53 -2.47 5.30 2.55
CA VAL A 53 -1.59 4.62 3.50
C VAL A 53 -1.41 3.20 3.00
N VAL A 54 -0.18 2.79 2.79
CA VAL A 54 0.14 1.44 2.30
C VAL A 54 0.73 0.65 3.44
N VAL A 55 0.13 -0.49 3.74
CA VAL A 55 0.59 -1.37 4.82
C VAL A 55 0.98 -2.71 4.23
N VAL A 56 2.26 -3.05 4.35
CA VAL A 56 2.79 -4.35 3.94
C VAL A 56 2.70 -5.32 5.12
N ASN A 57 3.10 -4.85 6.29
CA ASN A 57 2.96 -5.56 7.56
C ASN A 57 3.05 -4.55 8.70
N ASP A 58 3.01 -5.02 9.94
CA ASP A 58 3.02 -4.16 11.11
C ASP A 58 4.26 -3.26 11.21
N HIS A 59 5.35 -3.66 10.56
CA HIS A 59 6.62 -2.94 10.64
C HIS A 59 6.98 -2.23 9.34
N HIS A 60 6.23 -2.43 8.28
CA HIS A 60 6.54 -1.83 6.99
C HIS A 60 5.28 -1.17 6.41
N HIS A 61 5.21 0.13 6.55
CA HIS A 61 4.08 0.93 6.05
C HIS A 61 4.55 2.35 5.78
N TRP A 62 3.80 3.06 4.92
CA TRP A 62 4.10 4.46 4.61
C TRP A 62 2.81 5.16 4.17
N SER A 63 2.89 6.49 4.06
CA SER A 63 1.80 7.33 3.59
C SER A 63 2.25 8.09 2.34
N GLY A 64 1.32 8.34 1.43
CA GLY A 64 1.59 9.04 0.19
C GLY A 64 2.06 8.11 -0.92
N PHE A 65 2.19 8.67 -2.11
CA PHE A 65 2.72 7.92 -3.24
C PHE A 65 4.24 7.86 -3.13
N ASP A 66 4.78 6.67 -2.97
CA ASP A 66 6.23 6.48 -2.80
C ASP A 66 6.72 5.42 -3.80
N PRO A 67 7.18 5.86 -4.98
CA PRO A 67 7.65 4.92 -5.99
C PRO A 67 8.88 4.13 -5.56
N THR A 68 9.71 4.69 -4.68
CA THR A 68 10.88 3.97 -4.17
C THR A 68 10.47 2.74 -3.36
N GLU A 69 9.47 2.90 -2.50
CA GLU A 69 8.98 1.78 -1.71
C GLU A 69 8.30 0.72 -2.59
N ILE A 70 7.55 1.17 -3.59
CA ILE A 70 6.91 0.24 -4.53
C ILE A 70 7.97 -0.54 -5.30
N GLU A 71 9.03 0.12 -5.71
CA GLU A 71 10.15 -0.55 -6.41
C GLU A 71 10.81 -1.58 -5.51
N ARG A 72 10.99 -1.27 -4.23
CA ARG A 72 11.55 -2.23 -3.27
C ARG A 72 10.67 -3.47 -3.15
N LEU A 73 9.35 -3.29 -3.13
CA LEU A 73 8.42 -4.41 -3.08
C LEU A 73 8.53 -5.26 -4.35
N ARG A 74 8.64 -4.62 -5.50
CA ARG A 74 8.77 -5.32 -6.77
C ARG A 74 10.06 -6.16 -6.80
N VAL A 75 11.15 -5.60 -6.35
CA VAL A 75 12.44 -6.29 -6.29
C VAL A 75 12.38 -7.45 -5.30
N ALA A 76 11.78 -7.24 -4.14
CA ALA A 76 11.64 -8.29 -3.14
C ALA A 76 10.82 -9.47 -3.67
N ALA A 77 9.74 -9.19 -4.39
CA ALA A 77 8.91 -10.23 -4.97
C ALA A 77 9.67 -11.01 -6.05
N ALA A 78 10.41 -10.28 -6.91
CA ALA A 78 11.21 -10.92 -7.95
C ALA A 78 12.35 -11.76 -7.37
N GLY A 79 13.01 -11.22 -6.34
CA GLY A 79 14.08 -11.94 -5.67
C GLY A 79 13.57 -13.20 -4.99
N LYS A 80 12.39 -13.11 -4.40
CA LYS A 80 11.76 -14.24 -3.76
C LYS A 80 11.46 -15.35 -4.78
N GLN A 81 10.98 -14.98 -5.95
CA GLN A 81 10.75 -15.94 -7.03
C GLN A 81 12.06 -16.57 -7.51
N THR A 82 13.09 -15.76 -7.61
CA THR A 82 14.39 -16.20 -8.05
C THR A 82 14.98 -17.23 -7.09
N THR A 83 14.79 -17.02 -5.79
CA THR A 83 15.38 -17.91 -4.79
C THR A 83 14.75 -19.30 -4.78
N LYS A 84 13.62 -19.47 -5.40
CA LYS A 84 12.97 -20.78 -5.47
C LYS A 84 13.64 -21.73 -6.44
N LYS A 85 14.47 -21.23 -7.26
CA LYS A 85 15.20 -22.06 -8.20
C LYS A 85 16.34 -22.76 -7.50
#